data_617c9c0afff4d3985b8ed1c68016f15b
#
_entry.id   617c9c0afff4d3985b8ed1c68016f15b
#
_cell.length_a   1.000
_cell.length_b   1.000
_cell.length_c   1.000
_cell.angle_alpha   90.00
_cell.angle_beta   90.00
_cell.angle_gamma   90.00
#
_symmetry.space_group_name_H-M   'P 1'
#
loop_
_entity.id
_entity.type
_entity.pdbx_description
1 polymer ?
#
loop_
_entity_poly.entity_id
_entity_poly.type
_entity_poly.pdbx_seq_one_letter_code
_entity_poly.pdbx_strand_id
1 'polypeptide(L)'
;MTVLFPVLDYAANPFLDANNDQPVSARFRGTEWGDDIGEKDIALTAQVVTTRIAETAWGAIFKIEFTDLKSSTPQKREIRPDYFIVTDDRIVLLNEEDNDAAAKKISALDKPPEFEPNDIYGITSGSFEHQEGEWKTTIKLKGDLCIYEATHPSGHFKKIVWKKGVGLVEYASGYGARADGYRLKREVTSRKQ
;
A
#
# COMPACT_ATOMS: atom_id res chain seq x y z
N MET A 1 21.31 33.96 -20.61
CA MET A 1 20.28 33.16 -21.33
C MET A 1 20.00 31.95 -20.46
N THR A 2 18.96 32.03 -19.61
CA THR A 2 18.60 30.96 -18.66
C THR A 2 17.74 29.96 -19.42
N VAL A 3 18.30 28.79 -19.70
CA VAL A 3 17.52 27.68 -20.28
C VAL A 3 16.64 27.13 -19.20
N LEU A 4 15.36 27.49 -19.22
CA LEU A 4 14.31 26.83 -18.45
C LEU A 4 14.13 25.44 -19.07
N PHE A 5 14.66 24.42 -18.41
CA PHE A 5 14.24 23.04 -18.70
C PHE A 5 12.77 22.94 -18.27
N PRO A 6 11.88 22.44 -19.13
CA PRO A 6 10.52 22.13 -18.68
C PRO A 6 10.66 21.07 -17.57
N VAL A 7 10.12 21.37 -16.41
CA VAL A 7 9.83 20.35 -15.42
C VAL A 7 8.86 19.41 -16.12
N LEU A 8 9.30 18.21 -16.44
CA LEU A 8 8.42 17.15 -16.92
C LEU A 8 7.51 16.81 -15.73
N ASP A 9 6.32 17.42 -15.71
CA ASP A 9 5.22 16.97 -14.86
C ASP A 9 4.91 15.52 -15.30
N TYR A 10 5.47 14.53 -14.60
CA TYR A 10 4.91 13.19 -14.75
C TYR A 10 3.49 13.23 -14.21
N ALA A 11 2.54 12.63 -14.93
CA ALA A 11 1.16 12.59 -14.50
C ALA A 11 1.08 11.85 -13.16
N ALA A 12 0.81 12.58 -12.09
CA ALA A 12 0.79 12.03 -10.73
C ALA A 12 -0.25 10.92 -10.62
N ASN A 13 0.10 9.82 -9.94
CA ASN A 13 -0.85 8.74 -9.70
C ASN A 13 -1.94 9.22 -8.72
N PRO A 14 -3.23 9.20 -9.10
CA PRO A 14 -4.28 9.79 -8.29
C PRO A 14 -4.53 9.07 -6.95
N PHE A 15 -4.00 7.87 -6.76
CA PHE A 15 -4.15 7.07 -5.55
C PHE A 15 -2.99 7.22 -4.57
N LEU A 16 -1.81 7.56 -5.04
CA LEU A 16 -0.62 7.84 -4.24
C LEU A 16 0.02 9.15 -4.66
N ASP A 17 -0.80 10.13 -4.93
CA ASP A 17 -0.35 11.50 -5.10
C ASP A 17 -0.07 12.10 -3.71
N ALA A 18 1.08 11.78 -3.19
CA ALA A 18 1.63 12.55 -2.10
C ALA A 18 2.30 13.79 -2.73
N ASN A 19 1.51 14.81 -3.05
CA ASN A 19 1.98 16.14 -3.48
C ASN A 19 2.85 16.83 -2.43
N ASN A 20 3.36 16.08 -1.47
CA ASN A 20 4.08 16.62 -0.35
C ASN A 20 5.46 15.98 -0.29
N ASP A 21 6.49 16.84 -0.30
CA ASP A 21 7.85 16.50 0.11
C ASP A 21 7.93 16.08 1.58
N GLN A 22 6.79 16.10 2.28
CA GLN A 22 6.66 15.74 3.68
C GLN A 22 5.90 14.42 3.85
N PRO A 23 6.29 13.58 4.82
CA PRO A 23 5.56 12.36 5.15
C PRO A 23 4.09 12.65 5.51
N VAL A 24 3.18 11.88 4.95
CA VAL A 24 1.75 11.95 5.26
C VAL A 24 1.43 10.90 6.33
N SER A 25 0.94 11.36 7.47
CA SER A 25 0.60 10.50 8.59
C SER A 25 -0.91 10.44 8.79
N ALA A 26 -1.44 9.23 9.01
CA ALA A 26 -2.85 9.02 9.26
C ALA A 26 -3.09 7.93 10.30
N ARG A 27 -4.11 8.13 11.15
CA ARG A 27 -4.52 7.14 12.12
C ARG A 27 -5.40 6.09 11.47
N PHE A 28 -5.12 4.83 11.82
CA PHE A 28 -5.89 3.67 11.40
C PHE A 28 -6.44 2.94 12.63
N ARG A 29 -7.64 2.40 12.48
CA ARG A 29 -8.29 1.57 13.48
C ARG A 29 -8.88 0.34 12.82
N GLY A 30 -8.91 -0.75 13.55
CA GLY A 30 -9.50 -1.99 13.10
C GLY A 30 -9.42 -3.08 14.14
N THR A 31 -9.25 -4.31 13.68
CA THR A 31 -9.20 -5.49 14.51
C THR A 31 -8.08 -6.41 14.07
N GLU A 32 -7.60 -7.21 14.99
CA GLU A 32 -6.80 -8.40 14.74
C GLU A 32 -7.50 -9.63 15.33
N TRP A 33 -7.13 -10.78 14.84
CA TRP A 33 -7.60 -12.10 15.27
C TRP A 33 -6.49 -13.12 15.14
N GLY A 34 -6.61 -14.24 15.83
CA GLY A 34 -5.66 -15.34 15.78
C GLY A 34 -6.00 -16.42 16.77
N ASP A 35 -5.49 -17.62 16.55
CA ASP A 35 -5.72 -18.78 17.44
C ASP A 35 -5.21 -18.52 18.85
N ASP A 36 -4.11 -17.76 18.99
CA ASP A 36 -3.49 -17.44 20.26
C ASP A 36 -4.26 -16.38 21.08
N ILE A 37 -5.19 -15.66 20.46
CA ILE A 37 -5.92 -14.55 21.08
C ILE A 37 -7.41 -14.84 21.31
N GLY A 38 -7.85 -16.06 21.00
CA GLY A 38 -9.21 -16.55 21.21
C GLY A 38 -10.19 -16.17 20.10
N GLU A 39 -11.47 -16.49 20.31
CA GLU A 39 -12.52 -16.38 19.29
C GLU A 39 -12.91 -14.92 18.92
N LYS A 40 -12.55 -13.94 19.74
CA LYS A 40 -12.98 -12.54 19.56
C LYS A 40 -11.95 -11.72 18.84
N ASP A 41 -12.43 -10.92 17.89
CA ASP A 41 -11.61 -9.87 17.28
C ASP A 41 -11.17 -8.85 18.33
N ILE A 42 -9.90 -8.54 18.35
CA ILE A 42 -9.30 -7.59 19.29
C ILE A 42 -9.05 -6.27 18.58
N ALA A 43 -9.33 -5.17 19.26
CA ALA A 43 -9.12 -3.85 18.70
C ALA A 43 -7.63 -3.60 18.43
N LEU A 44 -7.35 -3.13 17.23
CA LEU A 44 -6.01 -2.76 16.76
C LEU A 44 -6.02 -1.31 16.27
N THR A 45 -5.02 -0.55 16.66
CA THR A 45 -4.78 0.80 16.14
C THR A 45 -3.35 0.95 15.68
N ALA A 46 -3.14 1.79 14.68
CA ALA A 46 -1.82 2.10 14.14
C ALA A 46 -1.78 3.55 13.66
N GLN A 47 -0.58 4.12 13.65
CA GLN A 47 -0.25 5.28 12.87
C GLN A 47 0.37 4.79 11.56
N VAL A 48 -0.19 5.18 10.42
CA VAL A 48 0.34 4.84 9.11
C VAL A 48 1.02 6.06 8.53
N VAL A 49 2.29 5.92 8.19
CA VAL A 49 3.12 6.98 7.62
C VAL A 49 3.44 6.60 6.18
N THR A 50 3.06 7.46 5.25
CA THR A 50 3.43 7.34 3.82
C THR A 50 4.49 8.37 3.50
N THR A 51 5.65 7.93 3.05
CA THR A 51 6.79 8.78 2.71
C THR A 51 7.19 8.55 1.27
N ARG A 52 7.33 9.62 0.49
CA ARG A 52 7.99 9.55 -0.81
C ARG A 52 9.50 9.53 -0.56
N ILE A 53 10.16 8.43 -0.87
CA ILE A 53 11.60 8.24 -0.63
C ILE A 53 12.47 8.54 -1.85
N ALA A 54 11.87 8.51 -3.05
CA ALA A 54 12.54 8.91 -4.28
C ALA A 54 11.52 9.41 -5.30
N GLU A 55 11.96 10.30 -6.18
CA GLU A 55 11.25 10.80 -7.35
C GLU A 55 12.10 10.60 -8.59
N THR A 56 11.47 10.25 -9.71
CA THR A 56 12.12 9.98 -11.00
C THR A 56 11.38 10.70 -12.11
N ALA A 57 11.94 10.73 -13.32
CA ALA A 57 11.27 11.32 -14.49
C ALA A 57 10.01 10.54 -14.93
N TRP A 58 9.82 9.31 -14.43
CA TRP A 58 8.73 8.41 -14.82
C TRP A 58 7.80 8.01 -13.67
N GLY A 59 8.07 8.42 -12.43
CA GLY A 59 7.27 8.06 -11.27
C GLY A 59 7.94 8.39 -9.94
N ALA A 60 7.55 7.67 -8.90
CA ALA A 60 8.11 7.86 -7.57
C ALA A 60 8.16 6.53 -6.79
N ILE A 61 8.95 6.49 -5.72
CA ILE A 61 9.00 5.35 -4.80
C ILE A 61 8.50 5.82 -3.44
N PHE A 62 7.52 5.08 -2.92
CA PHE A 62 6.89 5.35 -1.62
C PHE A 62 7.20 4.24 -0.64
N LYS A 63 7.38 4.61 0.63
CA LYS A 63 7.43 3.73 1.79
C LYS A 63 6.16 3.93 2.61
N ILE A 64 5.50 2.85 3.00
CA ILE A 64 4.35 2.85 3.90
C ILE A 64 4.75 2.08 5.16
N GLU A 65 4.76 2.77 6.29
CA GLU A 65 5.13 2.23 7.60
C GLU A 65 3.94 2.25 8.56
N PHE A 66 3.83 1.18 9.34
CA PHE A 66 2.84 1.05 10.41
C PHE A 66 3.54 1.22 11.74
N THR A 67 3.36 2.37 12.37
CA THR A 67 3.97 2.73 13.65
C THR A 67 2.91 2.82 14.74
N ASP A 68 3.33 2.92 16.01
CA ASP A 68 2.42 3.04 17.16
C ASP A 68 1.31 1.97 17.18
N LEU A 69 1.64 0.74 16.75
CA LEU A 69 0.73 -0.39 16.82
C LEU A 69 0.34 -0.63 18.27
N LYS A 70 -0.96 -0.57 18.55
CA LYS A 70 -1.54 -0.81 19.88
C LYS A 70 -2.65 -1.82 19.76
N SER A 71 -2.48 -2.89 20.49
CA SER A 71 -3.44 -3.97 20.69
C SER A 71 -3.53 -4.29 22.17
N SER A 72 -4.63 -4.90 22.59
CA SER A 72 -4.77 -5.45 23.94
C SER A 72 -4.24 -6.88 24.07
N THR A 73 -3.64 -7.44 23.01
CA THR A 73 -2.98 -8.75 23.06
C THR A 73 -1.62 -8.67 23.75
N PRO A 74 -1.19 -9.74 24.45
CA PRO A 74 0.15 -9.83 25.03
C PRO A 74 1.26 -9.85 23.98
N GLN A 75 0.98 -10.38 22.80
CA GLN A 75 1.93 -10.45 21.69
C GLN A 75 1.85 -9.15 20.88
N LYS A 76 2.99 -8.50 20.72
CA LYS A 76 3.09 -7.35 19.81
C LYS A 76 3.05 -7.85 18.37
N ARG A 77 2.01 -7.43 17.64
CA ARG A 77 1.99 -7.58 16.19
C ARG A 77 3.01 -6.63 15.56
N GLU A 78 3.75 -7.14 14.61
CA GLU A 78 4.62 -6.34 13.74
C GLU A 78 4.07 -6.38 12.32
N ILE A 79 3.94 -5.21 11.70
CA ILE A 79 3.64 -5.07 10.29
C ILE A 79 4.87 -4.45 9.64
N ARG A 80 5.50 -5.21 8.76
CA ARG A 80 6.69 -4.72 8.05
C ARG A 80 6.31 -3.58 7.11
N PRO A 81 7.21 -2.62 6.89
CA PRO A 81 7.01 -1.58 5.88
C PRO A 81 6.87 -2.20 4.49
N ASP A 82 5.94 -1.66 3.70
CA ASP A 82 5.83 -1.95 2.27
C ASP A 82 6.43 -0.79 1.47
N TYR A 83 7.12 -1.12 0.37
CA TYR A 83 7.69 -0.16 -0.56
C TYR A 83 6.97 -0.30 -1.90
N PHE A 84 6.60 0.82 -2.50
CA PHE A 84 5.86 0.81 -3.76
C PHE A 84 6.53 1.70 -4.79
N ILE A 85 6.73 1.15 -5.99
CA ILE A 85 7.02 1.92 -7.18
C ILE A 85 5.70 2.40 -7.74
N VAL A 86 5.58 3.70 -7.95
CA VAL A 86 4.33 4.33 -8.39
C VAL A 86 4.57 5.07 -9.69
N THR A 87 3.88 4.64 -10.75
CA THR A 87 3.83 5.33 -12.04
C THR A 87 2.47 6.02 -12.20
N ASP A 88 2.25 6.72 -13.29
CA ASP A 88 0.96 7.35 -13.60
C ASP A 88 -0.19 6.35 -13.72
N ASP A 89 0.10 5.11 -14.14
CA ASP A 89 -0.89 4.08 -14.44
C ASP A 89 -1.00 2.96 -13.40
N ARG A 90 0.00 2.77 -12.52
CA ARG A 90 0.01 1.63 -11.58
C ARG A 90 0.78 1.88 -10.28
N ILE A 91 0.49 1.03 -9.29
CA ILE A 91 1.17 0.91 -8.01
C ILE A 91 1.73 -0.51 -7.92
N VAL A 92 3.04 -0.64 -7.77
CA VAL A 92 3.76 -1.92 -7.83
C VAL A 92 4.54 -2.12 -6.53
N LEU A 93 4.39 -3.28 -5.90
CA LEU A 93 5.15 -3.62 -4.70
C LEU A 93 6.63 -3.80 -5.07
N LEU A 94 7.51 -3.16 -4.31
CA LEU A 94 8.94 -3.45 -4.33
C LEU A 94 9.22 -4.50 -3.25
N ASN A 95 9.51 -5.71 -3.66
CA ASN A 95 9.71 -6.86 -2.77
C ASN A 95 11.12 -7.42 -2.91
N GLU A 96 12.08 -6.70 -2.36
CA GLU A 96 13.50 -7.04 -2.37
C GLU A 96 13.99 -7.33 -0.94
N GLU A 97 15.11 -8.02 -0.81
CA GLU A 97 15.72 -8.30 0.49
C GLU A 97 16.13 -7.01 1.21
N ASP A 98 16.69 -6.05 0.45
CA ASP A 98 17.00 -4.70 0.91
C ASP A 98 16.27 -3.68 0.04
N ASN A 99 15.07 -3.31 0.48
CA ASN A 99 14.23 -2.36 -0.26
C ASN A 99 14.82 -0.96 -0.33
N ASP A 100 15.62 -0.51 0.63
CA ASP A 100 16.24 0.81 0.59
C ASP A 100 17.34 0.86 -0.49
N ALA A 101 18.17 -0.18 -0.58
CA ALA A 101 19.17 -0.29 -1.64
C ALA A 101 18.54 -0.45 -3.03
N ALA A 102 17.48 -1.26 -3.14
CA ALA A 102 16.73 -1.44 -4.38
C ALA A 102 16.06 -0.14 -4.83
N ALA A 103 15.41 0.59 -3.93
CA ALA A 103 14.81 1.89 -4.21
C ALA A 103 15.82 2.89 -4.76
N LYS A 104 17.01 2.97 -4.15
CA LYS A 104 18.09 3.82 -4.63
C LYS A 104 18.58 3.43 -6.03
N LYS A 105 18.70 2.13 -6.30
CA LYS A 105 19.10 1.62 -7.63
C LYS A 105 18.03 1.93 -8.69
N ILE A 106 16.77 1.70 -8.36
CA ILE A 106 15.64 1.92 -9.28
C ILE A 106 15.45 3.40 -9.57
N SER A 107 15.62 4.27 -8.56
CA SER A 107 15.48 5.72 -8.75
C SER A 107 16.53 6.33 -9.70
N ALA A 108 17.61 5.62 -9.97
CA ALA A 108 18.64 6.05 -10.94
C ALA A 108 18.35 5.62 -12.40
N LEU A 109 17.23 4.91 -12.64
CA LEU A 109 16.86 4.46 -13.99
C LEU A 109 16.21 5.59 -14.79
N ASP A 110 16.48 5.65 -16.08
CA ASP A 110 15.85 6.61 -17.01
C ASP A 110 14.41 6.26 -17.38
N LYS A 111 14.00 5.01 -17.14
CA LYS A 111 12.65 4.48 -17.41
C LYS A 111 12.25 3.52 -16.31
N PRO A 112 10.91 3.27 -16.12
CA PRO A 112 10.45 2.31 -15.13
C PRO A 112 11.00 0.91 -15.44
N PRO A 113 11.27 0.08 -14.41
CA PRO A 113 11.60 -1.33 -14.62
C PRO A 113 10.41 -2.08 -15.23
N GLU A 114 10.65 -3.26 -15.76
CA GLU A 114 9.55 -4.19 -16.09
C GLU A 114 8.91 -4.69 -14.81
N PHE A 115 7.58 -4.80 -14.81
CA PHE A 115 6.81 -5.20 -13.65
C PHE A 115 6.20 -6.57 -13.85
N GLU A 116 6.38 -7.43 -12.86
CA GLU A 116 5.73 -8.73 -12.83
C GLU A 116 4.23 -8.58 -12.45
N PRO A 117 3.34 -9.43 -13.00
CA PRO A 117 1.91 -9.38 -12.70
C PRO A 117 1.57 -9.44 -11.20
N ASN A 118 2.33 -10.22 -10.42
CA ASN A 118 2.10 -10.40 -9.00
C ASN A 118 2.46 -9.18 -8.15
N ASP A 119 3.31 -8.30 -8.65
CA ASP A 119 3.77 -7.11 -7.94
C ASP A 119 2.85 -5.91 -8.15
N ILE A 120 1.84 -6.02 -9.03
CA ILE A 120 0.88 -4.95 -9.29
C ILE A 120 -0.19 -4.95 -8.20
N TYR A 121 -0.27 -3.86 -7.46
CA TYR A 121 -1.22 -3.68 -6.36
C TYR A 121 -2.29 -2.60 -6.63
N GLY A 122 -2.10 -1.79 -7.66
CA GLY A 122 -3.03 -0.74 -8.02
C GLY A 122 -2.92 -0.36 -9.49
N ILE A 123 -4.04 0.11 -10.05
CA ILE A 123 -4.15 0.62 -11.42
C ILE A 123 -5.00 1.88 -11.44
N THR A 124 -4.80 2.75 -12.41
CA THR A 124 -5.56 4.00 -12.54
C THR A 124 -6.75 3.87 -13.50
N SER A 125 -6.78 2.82 -14.33
CA SER A 125 -7.85 2.57 -15.30
C SER A 125 -8.06 1.07 -15.54
N GLY A 126 -9.26 0.70 -16.00
CA GLY A 126 -9.61 -0.67 -16.35
C GLY A 126 -9.81 -1.61 -15.15
N SER A 127 -9.48 -2.87 -15.33
CA SER A 127 -9.46 -3.92 -14.31
C SER A 127 -8.28 -4.84 -14.53
N PHE A 128 -7.82 -5.47 -13.47
CA PHE A 128 -6.73 -6.43 -13.52
C PHE A 128 -7.15 -7.71 -12.79
N GLU A 129 -6.91 -8.85 -13.42
CA GLU A 129 -7.08 -10.17 -12.80
C GLU A 129 -5.89 -11.03 -13.20
N HIS A 130 -5.29 -11.69 -12.22
CA HIS A 130 -4.17 -12.60 -12.42
C HIS A 130 -4.33 -13.82 -11.53
N GLN A 131 -3.95 -14.98 -12.03
CA GLN A 131 -3.93 -16.22 -11.27
C GLN A 131 -2.58 -16.90 -11.44
N GLU A 132 -1.95 -17.23 -10.31
CA GLU A 132 -0.72 -17.99 -10.26
C GLU A 132 -0.87 -19.12 -9.25
N GLY A 133 -0.86 -20.35 -9.75
CA GLY A 133 -1.20 -21.52 -8.94
C GLY A 133 -2.61 -21.39 -8.35
N GLU A 134 -2.73 -21.48 -7.04
CA GLU A 134 -4.00 -21.33 -6.32
C GLU A 134 -4.28 -19.88 -5.87
N TRP A 135 -3.34 -18.95 -6.05
CA TRP A 135 -3.54 -17.55 -5.76
C TRP A 135 -4.37 -16.88 -6.85
N LYS A 136 -5.39 -16.14 -6.43
CA LYS A 136 -6.18 -15.28 -7.29
C LYS A 136 -6.03 -13.83 -6.85
N THR A 137 -5.51 -12.98 -7.75
CA THR A 137 -5.36 -11.54 -7.55
C THR A 137 -6.36 -10.79 -8.42
N THR A 138 -7.05 -9.81 -7.85
CA THR A 138 -7.93 -8.91 -8.57
C THR A 138 -7.69 -7.48 -8.15
N ILE A 139 -7.69 -6.56 -9.12
CA ILE A 139 -7.67 -5.11 -8.86
C ILE A 139 -8.87 -4.50 -9.56
N LYS A 140 -9.70 -3.77 -8.82
CA LYS A 140 -10.94 -3.17 -9.31
C LYS A 140 -11.02 -1.70 -8.93
N LEU A 141 -11.45 -0.90 -9.89
CA LEU A 141 -11.81 0.49 -9.64
C LEU A 141 -13.30 0.57 -9.29
N LYS A 142 -13.63 1.21 -8.16
CA LYS A 142 -15.00 1.44 -7.72
C LYS A 142 -15.14 2.90 -7.26
N GLY A 143 -15.65 3.74 -8.15
CA GLY A 143 -15.71 5.17 -7.93
C GLY A 143 -14.31 5.76 -7.75
N ASP A 144 -14.03 6.32 -6.59
CA ASP A 144 -12.74 6.90 -6.20
C ASP A 144 -11.78 5.89 -5.52
N LEU A 145 -12.14 4.60 -5.47
CA LEU A 145 -11.36 3.56 -4.84
C LEU A 145 -10.66 2.66 -5.87
N CYS A 146 -9.39 2.33 -5.59
CA CYS A 146 -8.65 1.23 -6.20
C CYS A 146 -8.53 0.11 -5.15
N ILE A 147 -9.10 -1.05 -5.45
CA ILE A 147 -9.21 -2.17 -4.51
C ILE A 147 -8.37 -3.32 -5.04
N TYR A 148 -7.29 -3.64 -4.34
CA TYR A 148 -6.49 -4.84 -4.52
C TYR A 148 -6.96 -5.94 -3.57
N GLU A 149 -7.19 -7.14 -4.08
CA GLU A 149 -7.49 -8.34 -3.29
C GLU A 149 -6.74 -9.53 -3.87
N ALA A 150 -5.95 -10.20 -3.03
CA ALA A 150 -5.35 -11.50 -3.32
C ALA A 150 -5.90 -12.53 -2.33
N THR A 151 -6.28 -13.71 -2.82
CA THR A 151 -6.86 -14.79 -2.03
C THR A 151 -6.31 -16.14 -2.43
N HIS A 152 -6.25 -17.06 -1.46
CA HIS A 152 -5.85 -18.46 -1.66
C HIS A 152 -6.87 -19.39 -0.98
N PRO A 153 -7.18 -20.57 -1.52
CA PRO A 153 -8.17 -21.50 -0.93
C PRO A 153 -7.88 -21.92 0.51
N SER A 154 -6.61 -21.91 0.93
CA SER A 154 -6.23 -22.15 2.33
C SER A 154 -6.62 -21.06 3.32
N GLY A 155 -7.29 -19.98 2.86
CA GLY A 155 -7.69 -18.85 3.67
C GLY A 155 -6.66 -17.73 3.79
N HIS A 156 -5.52 -17.82 3.09
CA HIS A 156 -4.62 -16.68 2.98
C HIS A 156 -5.26 -15.57 2.16
N PHE A 157 -5.09 -14.34 2.61
CA PHE A 157 -5.55 -13.17 1.85
C PHE A 157 -4.70 -11.93 2.13
N LYS A 158 -4.70 -11.01 1.18
CA LYS A 158 -4.23 -9.63 1.34
C LYS A 158 -5.22 -8.71 0.65
N LYS A 159 -5.55 -7.59 1.30
CA LYS A 159 -6.41 -6.55 0.75
C LYS A 159 -5.81 -5.20 1.02
N ILE A 160 -5.70 -4.38 -0.03
CA ILE A 160 -5.24 -3.00 0.07
C ILE A 160 -6.20 -2.12 -0.71
N VAL A 161 -6.61 -1.01 -0.11
CA VAL A 161 -7.49 -0.05 -0.75
C VAL A 161 -6.87 1.33 -0.71
N TRP A 162 -6.74 1.92 -1.89
CA TRP A 162 -6.37 3.32 -2.06
C TRP A 162 -7.58 4.14 -2.50
N LYS A 163 -7.61 5.40 -2.06
CA LYS A 163 -8.63 6.37 -2.45
C LYS A 163 -7.98 7.56 -3.13
N LYS A 164 -8.56 7.99 -4.26
CA LYS A 164 -8.09 9.16 -5.02
C LYS A 164 -7.99 10.40 -4.12
N GLY A 165 -6.85 11.09 -4.18
CA GLY A 165 -6.54 12.29 -3.39
C GLY A 165 -6.39 12.06 -1.87
N VAL A 166 -6.40 10.79 -1.41
CA VAL A 166 -6.30 10.45 0.03
C VAL A 166 -5.14 9.50 0.31
N GLY A 167 -4.83 8.59 -0.63
CA GLY A 167 -3.85 7.53 -0.45
C GLY A 167 -4.44 6.27 0.16
N LEU A 168 -3.66 5.55 0.98
CA LEU A 168 -4.07 4.32 1.64
C LEU A 168 -5.24 4.56 2.60
N VAL A 169 -6.30 3.76 2.47
CA VAL A 169 -7.51 3.83 3.33
C VAL A 169 -7.89 2.51 4.00
N GLU A 170 -7.47 1.36 3.47
CA GLU A 170 -7.65 0.06 4.11
C GLU A 170 -6.44 -0.83 3.84
N TYR A 171 -6.00 -1.57 4.86
CA TYR A 171 -4.94 -2.56 4.76
C TYR A 171 -5.32 -3.78 5.61
N ALA A 172 -5.35 -4.95 5.00
CA ALA A 172 -5.69 -6.19 5.69
C ALA A 172 -4.86 -7.36 5.15
N SER A 173 -4.49 -8.26 6.02
CA SER A 173 -3.81 -9.51 5.68
C SER A 173 -4.14 -10.56 6.71
N GLY A 174 -4.10 -11.83 6.29
CA GLY A 174 -4.30 -12.95 7.19
C GLY A 174 -4.10 -14.29 6.48
N TYR A 175 -4.12 -15.36 7.25
CA TYR A 175 -3.99 -16.72 6.73
C TYR A 175 -4.83 -17.73 7.52
N GLY A 176 -4.98 -18.95 6.95
CA GLY A 176 -5.50 -20.12 7.64
C GLY A 176 -6.93 -19.98 8.16
N ALA A 177 -7.85 -19.45 7.35
CA ALA A 177 -9.26 -19.34 7.73
C ALA A 177 -9.50 -18.71 9.13
N ARG A 178 -8.77 -17.64 9.47
CA ARG A 178 -8.73 -16.91 10.75
C ARG A 178 -7.66 -17.40 11.75
N ALA A 179 -6.74 -18.26 11.37
CA ALA A 179 -5.64 -18.63 12.26
C ALA A 179 -4.79 -17.43 12.70
N ASP A 180 -4.56 -16.48 11.80
CA ASP A 180 -3.98 -15.17 12.12
C ASP A 180 -4.39 -14.12 11.10
N GLY A 181 -4.52 -12.86 11.52
CA GLY A 181 -4.78 -11.77 10.61
C GLY A 181 -5.16 -10.46 11.29
N TYR A 182 -5.31 -9.44 10.44
CA TYR A 182 -5.73 -8.11 10.87
C TYR A 182 -6.37 -7.33 9.73
N ARG A 183 -7.14 -6.33 10.12
CA ARG A 183 -7.70 -5.32 9.22
C ARG A 183 -7.64 -3.96 9.87
N LEU A 184 -7.07 -3.01 9.16
CA LEU A 184 -6.94 -1.62 9.56
C LEU A 184 -7.61 -0.71 8.51
N LYS A 185 -8.39 0.26 8.97
CA LYS A 185 -9.03 1.29 8.13
C LYS A 185 -8.66 2.68 8.63
N ARG A 186 -8.43 3.58 7.70
CA ARG A 186 -8.14 4.99 8.01
C ARG A 186 -9.31 5.63 8.73
N GLU A 187 -9.04 6.30 9.85
CA GLU A 187 -10.03 7.10 10.55
C GLU A 187 -10.35 8.36 9.72
N VAL A 188 -11.61 8.60 9.51
CA VAL A 188 -12.08 9.83 8.88
C VAL A 188 -11.99 10.93 9.93
N THR A 189 -11.04 11.84 9.76
CA THR A 189 -11.00 13.05 10.59
C THR A 189 -12.17 13.94 10.18
N SER A 190 -13.27 13.90 10.94
CA SER A 190 -14.33 14.89 10.79
C SER A 190 -13.72 16.24 11.13
N ARG A 191 -13.42 17.07 10.13
CA ARG A 191 -13.17 18.49 10.39
C ARG A 191 -14.46 19.02 11.01
N LYS A 192 -14.45 19.26 12.33
CA LYS A 192 -15.46 20.13 12.93
C LYS A 192 -15.29 21.48 12.24
N GLN A 193 -16.30 21.86 11.47
CA GLN A 193 -16.47 23.22 10.97
C GLN A 193 -16.71 24.15 12.14
#